data_a4664ef27d42a75d8c6d926551974187
#
_entry.id   a4664ef27d42a75d8c6d926551974187
#
_cell.length_a   1.000
_cell.length_b   1.000
_cell.length_c   1.000
_cell.angle_alpha   90.00
_cell.angle_beta   90.00
_cell.angle_gamma   90.00
#
_symmetry.space_group_name_H-M   'P 1'
#
loop_
_entity.id
_entity.type
_entity.pdbx_description
1 polymer ?
#
loop_
_entity_poly.entity_id
_entity_poly.type
_entity_poly.pdbx_seq_one_letter_code
_entity_poly.pdbx_strand_id
1 'polypeptide(L)'
;MARRSLKYNAAVLTATGFVVKAIGFVYRIFIANSIGSEGLGLYQLVTPIYSLIVLVLTAGVSIAVSRFVAEESSRGLERSGMRITSVAAGLVMAVGGIVCLVLLVFLDPLVLSFTGDARTRVSLFWTLALIPPIAAASAYKGYFYGRQEMFPNAIGQIGEQIIKLVFVLLFFDRFKGQGIESMCLLATLGLLVGEFANVLIVFIAFRFARRKRSLNTSLQPERKRVIVRRLCKTAVPISTNRLILSSIGTAESLLIPKRLLLFGLTFQESLENFGRLTGMAAPLVFFPSMLPMALATALVPAIAGAVASGRYAVANRQISQSIRLTLVVGLIFTSFFAVCSQEISELVFPGKQVGPILHLLSYTGVFLYLQQTMLGILNGLGKESAILVNTLAGSILRLALIWFLIPIMGVDAYIYAVIAGSLIVIVLNFRQIIKMTGMSLDVGEWLVKPLVATLAGSVLALLLKKIPMLAGFDGKLGMLLAVGLALVIIVGAFAVGGIVKKEDLKRWAGKNAMLYDFL
;
A
#
# COMPACT_ATOMS: atom_id res chain seq x y z
N MET A 1 14.60 -25.00 18.51
CA MET A 1 13.60 -23.95 18.72
C MET A 1 12.29 -24.44 18.13
N ALA A 2 11.23 -24.53 18.93
CA ALA A 2 9.90 -24.94 18.46
C ALA A 2 9.46 -24.04 17.29
N ARG A 3 8.89 -24.62 16.23
CA ARG A 3 8.21 -23.87 15.16
C ARG A 3 7.18 -22.99 15.84
N ARG A 4 7.38 -21.67 15.83
CA ARG A 4 6.37 -20.73 16.32
C ARG A 4 5.08 -20.96 15.55
N SER A 5 3.95 -20.97 16.26
CA SER A 5 2.66 -21.30 15.63
C SER A 5 2.38 -20.36 14.45
N LEU A 6 1.73 -20.86 13.41
CA LEU A 6 1.30 -20.08 12.24
C LEU A 6 0.53 -18.82 12.67
N LYS A 7 -0.28 -18.95 13.74
CA LYS A 7 -1.03 -17.86 14.38
C LYS A 7 -0.13 -16.74 14.90
N TYR A 8 0.96 -17.09 15.59
CA TYR A 8 1.93 -16.11 16.08
C TYR A 8 2.59 -15.33 14.93
N ASN A 9 3.01 -16.01 13.87
CA ASN A 9 3.62 -15.36 12.71
C ASN A 9 2.65 -14.43 11.98
N ALA A 10 1.40 -14.83 11.82
CA ALA A 10 0.35 -14.00 11.24
C ALA A 10 0.08 -12.75 12.11
N ALA A 11 -0.01 -12.92 13.43
CA ALA A 11 -0.20 -11.80 14.36
C ALA A 11 0.98 -10.81 14.30
N VAL A 12 2.23 -11.30 14.28
CA VAL A 12 3.43 -10.45 14.14
C VAL A 12 3.40 -9.66 12.84
N LEU A 13 3.08 -10.29 11.71
CA LEU A 13 3.00 -9.61 10.41
C LEU A 13 1.90 -8.54 10.38
N THR A 14 0.73 -8.84 10.93
CA THR A 14 -0.39 -7.90 10.98
C THR A 14 -0.07 -6.70 11.87
N ALA A 15 0.44 -6.95 13.09
CA ALA A 15 0.84 -5.90 14.00
C ALA A 15 1.95 -5.03 13.42
N THR A 16 2.98 -5.66 12.83
CA THR A 16 4.06 -4.94 12.14
C THR A 16 3.52 -4.08 11.01
N GLY A 17 2.65 -4.63 10.16
CA GLY A 17 2.04 -3.88 9.05
C GLY A 17 1.26 -2.66 9.54
N PHE A 18 0.56 -2.76 10.66
CA PHE A 18 -0.14 -1.63 11.27
C PHE A 18 0.84 -0.56 11.78
N VAL A 19 1.85 -0.95 12.57
CA VAL A 19 2.85 -0.03 13.12
C VAL A 19 3.61 0.69 12.01
N VAL A 20 4.08 -0.05 10.99
CA VAL A 20 4.80 0.51 9.83
C VAL A 20 3.95 1.52 9.07
N LYS A 21 2.66 1.23 8.85
CA LYS A 21 1.74 2.16 8.18
C LYS A 21 1.46 3.40 9.03
N ALA A 22 1.31 3.25 10.35
CA ALA A 22 1.08 4.37 11.26
C ALA A 22 2.28 5.33 11.27
N ILE A 23 3.51 4.78 11.45
CA ILE A 23 4.74 5.60 11.41
C ILE A 23 4.93 6.21 10.02
N GLY A 24 4.70 5.44 8.95
CA GLY A 24 4.79 5.93 7.57
C GLY A 24 3.79 7.04 7.27
N PHE A 25 2.60 7.00 7.87
CA PHE A 25 1.60 8.06 7.74
C PHE A 25 2.04 9.35 8.45
N VAL A 26 2.54 9.25 9.69
CA VAL A 26 3.11 10.39 10.42
C VAL A 26 4.28 11.01 9.66
N TYR A 27 5.21 10.18 9.16
CA TYR A 27 6.30 10.62 8.31
C TYR A 27 5.80 11.40 7.08
N ARG A 28 4.77 10.90 6.41
CA ARG A 28 4.21 11.52 5.21
C ARG A 28 3.57 12.88 5.49
N ILE A 29 2.85 13.02 6.61
CA ILE A 29 2.31 14.30 7.06
C ILE A 29 3.46 15.28 7.32
N PHE A 30 4.49 14.85 8.03
CA PHE A 30 5.65 15.68 8.33
C PHE A 30 6.33 16.17 7.04
N ILE A 31 6.65 15.26 6.11
CA ILE A 31 7.26 15.61 4.83
C ILE A 31 6.38 16.57 4.02
N ALA A 32 5.09 16.30 3.90
CA ALA A 32 4.16 17.13 3.14
C ALA A 32 4.10 18.58 3.67
N ASN A 33 4.12 18.75 5.00
CA ASN A 33 4.16 20.08 5.60
C ASN A 33 5.53 20.75 5.45
N SER A 34 6.60 19.97 5.43
CA SER A 34 7.98 20.46 5.38
C SER A 34 8.42 20.93 3.99
N ILE A 35 8.12 20.12 2.95
CA ILE A 35 8.57 20.39 1.58
C ILE A 35 7.51 21.07 0.70
N GLY A 36 6.29 21.15 1.19
CA GLY A 36 5.18 21.76 0.46
C GLY A 36 4.63 20.88 -0.68
N SER A 37 3.61 21.39 -1.37
CA SER A 37 2.93 20.67 -2.44
C SER A 37 3.81 20.43 -3.68
N GLU A 38 4.56 21.44 -4.11
CA GLU A 38 5.46 21.34 -5.26
C GLU A 38 6.61 20.36 -5.02
N GLY A 39 7.32 20.50 -3.90
CA GLY A 39 8.41 19.58 -3.55
C GLY A 39 7.93 18.15 -3.36
N LEU A 40 6.72 17.98 -2.82
CA LEU A 40 6.09 16.66 -2.72
C LEU A 40 5.72 16.09 -4.10
N GLY A 41 5.30 16.96 -5.04
CA GLY A 41 5.09 16.60 -6.44
C GLY A 41 6.37 16.07 -7.10
N LEU A 42 7.50 16.75 -6.93
CA LEU A 42 8.81 16.28 -7.40
C LEU A 42 9.19 14.92 -6.80
N TYR A 43 9.04 14.76 -5.49
CA TYR A 43 9.29 13.49 -4.81
C TYR A 43 8.40 12.36 -5.34
N GLN A 44 7.13 12.65 -5.65
CA GLN A 44 6.18 11.69 -6.20
C GLN A 44 6.45 11.34 -7.69
N LEU A 45 7.26 12.10 -8.41
CA LEU A 45 7.78 11.70 -9.73
C LEU A 45 8.93 10.69 -9.62
N VAL A 46 9.79 10.82 -8.60
CA VAL A 46 10.94 9.92 -8.37
C VAL A 46 10.50 8.56 -7.81
N THR A 47 9.58 8.57 -6.84
CA THR A 47 9.19 7.38 -6.08
C THR A 47 8.61 6.23 -6.93
N PRO A 48 7.75 6.45 -7.95
CA PRO A 48 7.23 5.36 -8.79
C PRO A 48 8.31 4.69 -9.63
N ILE A 49 9.29 5.45 -10.12
CA ILE A 49 10.42 4.91 -10.89
C ILE A 49 11.26 3.99 -9.99
N TYR A 50 11.61 4.47 -8.78
CA TYR A 50 12.28 3.67 -7.77
C TYR A 50 11.51 2.38 -7.45
N SER A 51 10.23 2.52 -7.13
CA SER A 51 9.38 1.39 -6.72
C SER A 51 9.25 0.34 -7.82
N LEU A 52 9.15 0.77 -9.09
CA LEU A 52 9.10 -0.13 -10.24
C LEU A 52 10.37 -0.97 -10.35
N ILE A 53 11.55 -0.33 -10.32
CA ILE A 53 12.83 -1.01 -10.49
C ILE A 53 13.08 -1.98 -9.32
N VAL A 54 12.87 -1.52 -8.08
CA VAL A 54 13.02 -2.36 -6.89
C VAL A 54 12.06 -3.55 -6.93
N LEU A 55 10.80 -3.33 -7.29
CA LEU A 55 9.80 -4.41 -7.36
C LEU A 55 10.18 -5.48 -8.37
N VAL A 56 10.66 -5.10 -9.55
CA VAL A 56 11.11 -6.03 -10.60
C VAL A 56 12.26 -6.91 -10.12
N LEU A 57 13.22 -6.31 -9.43
CA LEU A 57 14.40 -7.01 -8.94
C LEU A 57 14.10 -7.90 -7.72
N THR A 58 13.14 -7.52 -6.88
CA THR A 58 12.96 -8.13 -5.55
C THR A 58 11.81 -9.12 -5.46
N ALA A 59 10.69 -8.88 -6.17
CA ALA A 59 9.45 -9.60 -5.93
C ALA A 59 9.56 -11.11 -6.18
N GLY A 60 10.09 -11.50 -7.32
CA GLY A 60 10.28 -12.91 -7.66
C GLY A 60 11.35 -13.59 -6.83
N VAL A 61 12.43 -12.87 -6.49
CA VAL A 61 13.56 -13.41 -5.73
C VAL A 61 13.15 -13.76 -4.30
N SER A 62 12.46 -12.88 -3.60
CA SER A 62 12.00 -13.13 -2.24
C SER A 62 11.12 -14.38 -2.16
N ILE A 63 10.20 -14.56 -3.12
CA ILE A 63 9.30 -15.72 -3.17
C ILE A 63 10.07 -16.99 -3.52
N ALA A 64 10.97 -16.95 -4.52
CA ALA A 64 11.77 -18.11 -4.92
C ALA A 64 12.69 -18.58 -3.78
N VAL A 65 13.39 -17.65 -3.11
CA VAL A 65 14.25 -17.98 -1.97
C VAL A 65 13.42 -18.55 -0.82
N SER A 66 12.28 -17.95 -0.50
CA SER A 66 11.38 -18.42 0.55
C SER A 66 10.95 -19.88 0.29
N ARG A 67 10.54 -20.19 -0.93
CA ARG A 67 10.16 -21.54 -1.32
C ARG A 67 11.32 -22.53 -1.18
N PHE A 68 12.48 -22.23 -1.76
CA PHE A 68 13.62 -23.16 -1.73
C PHE A 68 14.19 -23.32 -0.32
N VAL A 69 14.24 -22.25 0.48
CA VAL A 69 14.64 -22.36 1.89
C VAL A 69 13.67 -23.21 2.70
N ALA A 70 12.36 -23.12 2.43
CA ALA A 70 11.37 -23.98 3.09
C ALA A 70 11.54 -25.45 2.69
N GLU A 71 11.77 -25.74 1.39
CA GLU A 71 12.05 -27.08 0.86
C GLU A 71 13.31 -27.68 1.53
N GLU A 72 14.44 -26.95 1.57
CA GLU A 72 15.68 -27.40 2.18
C GLU A 72 15.57 -27.54 3.72
N SER A 73 14.87 -26.61 4.36
CA SER A 73 14.63 -26.67 5.81
C SER A 73 13.78 -27.88 6.23
N SER A 74 12.81 -28.28 5.40
CA SER A 74 12.00 -29.48 5.66
C SER A 74 12.81 -30.77 5.58
N ARG A 75 13.89 -30.76 4.78
CA ARG A 75 14.85 -31.86 4.65
C ARG A 75 15.97 -31.82 5.70
N GLY A 76 15.98 -30.84 6.61
CA GLY A 76 17.05 -30.63 7.57
C GLY A 76 18.34 -30.01 6.99
N LEU A 77 18.33 -29.57 5.72
CA LEU A 77 19.49 -29.06 4.99
C LEU A 77 19.64 -27.53 5.16
N GLU A 78 19.79 -27.07 6.38
CA GLU A 78 19.84 -25.63 6.69
C GLU A 78 21.00 -24.88 5.99
N ARG A 79 22.16 -25.56 5.85
CA ARG A 79 23.33 -24.99 5.17
C ARG A 79 23.07 -24.74 3.68
N SER A 80 22.31 -25.61 3.02
CA SER A 80 21.88 -25.45 1.63
C SER A 80 20.97 -24.22 1.48
N GLY A 81 19.98 -24.05 2.36
CA GLY A 81 19.12 -22.88 2.37
C GLY A 81 19.88 -21.54 2.53
N MET A 82 20.90 -21.52 3.40
CA MET A 82 21.76 -20.34 3.56
C MET A 82 22.62 -20.07 2.33
N ARG A 83 23.12 -21.11 1.67
CA ARG A 83 23.87 -20.98 0.42
C ARG A 83 22.99 -20.46 -0.72
N ILE A 84 21.78 -20.99 -0.88
CA ILE A 84 20.79 -20.50 -1.84
C ILE A 84 20.55 -18.99 -1.62
N THR A 85 20.33 -18.57 -0.38
CA THR A 85 20.12 -17.17 -0.02
C THR A 85 21.32 -16.30 -0.38
N SER A 86 22.55 -16.75 -0.06
CA SER A 86 23.76 -15.97 -0.37
C SER A 86 24.02 -15.86 -1.87
N VAL A 87 23.74 -16.93 -2.63
CA VAL A 87 23.84 -16.93 -4.11
C VAL A 87 22.78 -16.00 -4.71
N ALA A 88 21.55 -16.05 -4.19
CA ALA A 88 20.46 -15.18 -4.63
C ALA A 88 20.78 -13.70 -4.37
N ALA A 89 21.27 -13.37 -3.17
CA ALA A 89 21.67 -12.00 -2.83
C ALA A 89 22.77 -11.48 -3.76
N GLY A 90 23.81 -12.29 -4.01
CA GLY A 90 24.89 -11.94 -4.96
C GLY A 90 24.39 -11.78 -6.40
N LEU A 91 23.49 -12.66 -6.85
CA LEU A 91 22.88 -12.56 -8.18
C LEU A 91 22.08 -11.27 -8.34
N VAL A 92 21.21 -10.96 -7.39
CA VAL A 92 20.36 -9.76 -7.45
C VAL A 92 21.20 -8.49 -7.33
N MET A 93 22.26 -8.51 -6.50
CA MET A 93 23.18 -7.39 -6.41
C MET A 93 23.91 -7.16 -7.73
N ALA A 94 24.35 -8.22 -8.41
CA ALA A 94 25.02 -8.11 -9.72
C ALA A 94 24.06 -7.61 -10.81
N VAL A 95 22.86 -8.21 -10.92
CA VAL A 95 21.84 -7.80 -11.88
C VAL A 95 21.39 -6.37 -11.60
N GLY A 96 21.10 -6.05 -10.33
CA GLY A 96 20.74 -4.69 -9.90
C GLY A 96 21.85 -3.68 -10.19
N GLY A 97 23.13 -4.07 -10.01
CA GLY A 97 24.29 -3.25 -10.36
C GLY A 97 24.36 -2.95 -11.86
N ILE A 98 24.15 -3.96 -12.70
CA ILE A 98 24.13 -3.77 -14.17
C ILE A 98 22.96 -2.85 -14.57
N VAL A 99 21.76 -3.10 -14.06
CA VAL A 99 20.57 -2.26 -14.33
C VAL A 99 20.83 -0.81 -13.88
N CYS A 100 21.40 -0.64 -12.69
CA CYS A 100 21.75 0.67 -12.14
C CYS A 100 22.77 1.39 -13.02
N LEU A 101 23.86 0.73 -13.42
CA LEU A 101 24.88 1.33 -14.30
C LEU A 101 24.29 1.76 -15.64
N VAL A 102 23.46 0.92 -16.25
CA VAL A 102 22.77 1.28 -17.51
C VAL A 102 21.88 2.50 -17.31
N LEU A 103 21.06 2.52 -16.25
CA LEU A 103 20.16 3.64 -16.00
C LEU A 103 20.90 4.92 -15.61
N LEU A 104 22.07 4.83 -14.96
CA LEU A 104 22.92 5.99 -14.65
C LEU A 104 23.57 6.58 -15.90
N VAL A 105 23.99 5.75 -16.87
CA VAL A 105 24.49 6.23 -18.18
C VAL A 105 23.39 6.98 -18.92
N PHE A 106 22.14 6.54 -18.82
CA PHE A 106 20.98 7.18 -19.44
C PHE A 106 20.21 8.09 -18.47
N LEU A 107 20.85 8.62 -17.41
CA LEU A 107 20.19 9.43 -16.39
C LEU A 107 19.51 10.68 -16.97
N ASP A 108 20.20 11.45 -17.81
CA ASP A 108 19.66 12.69 -18.36
C ASP A 108 18.48 12.45 -19.33
N PRO A 109 18.54 11.51 -20.29
CA PRO A 109 17.36 11.09 -21.04
C PRO A 109 16.20 10.58 -20.17
N LEU A 110 16.50 9.85 -19.10
CA LEU A 110 15.49 9.32 -18.17
C LEU A 110 14.80 10.46 -17.41
N VAL A 111 15.55 11.45 -16.92
CA VAL A 111 15.01 12.64 -16.27
C VAL A 111 14.08 13.41 -17.22
N LEU A 112 14.57 13.72 -18.43
CA LEU A 112 13.79 14.51 -19.39
C LEU A 112 12.53 13.79 -19.88
N SER A 113 12.65 12.49 -20.18
CA SER A 113 11.52 11.72 -20.75
C SER A 113 10.46 11.33 -19.72
N PHE A 114 10.89 10.94 -18.51
CA PHE A 114 9.98 10.41 -17.48
C PHE A 114 9.49 11.49 -16.52
N THR A 115 10.39 12.24 -15.88
CA THR A 115 9.98 13.26 -14.91
C THR A 115 9.67 14.61 -15.55
N GLY A 116 10.35 14.95 -16.64
CA GLY A 116 10.23 16.25 -17.30
C GLY A 116 10.79 17.41 -16.49
N ASP A 117 11.50 17.16 -15.38
CA ASP A 117 12.05 18.18 -14.49
C ASP A 117 13.48 17.87 -14.07
N ALA A 118 14.41 18.71 -14.49
CA ALA A 118 15.83 18.57 -14.18
C ALA A 118 16.13 18.54 -12.66
N ARG A 119 15.29 19.15 -11.84
CA ARG A 119 15.44 19.19 -10.38
C ARG A 119 15.36 17.80 -9.73
N THR A 120 14.79 16.82 -10.42
CA THR A 120 14.74 15.42 -9.94
C THR A 120 16.04 14.65 -10.16
N ARG A 121 17.00 15.21 -10.91
CA ARG A 121 18.23 14.54 -11.35
C ARG A 121 19.06 13.98 -10.19
N VAL A 122 19.33 14.79 -9.19
CA VAL A 122 20.14 14.40 -8.03
C VAL A 122 19.42 13.33 -7.19
N SER A 123 18.11 13.49 -6.99
CA SER A 123 17.27 12.51 -6.29
C SER A 123 17.25 11.16 -7.02
N LEU A 124 17.11 11.15 -8.35
CA LEU A 124 17.16 9.93 -9.16
C LEU A 124 18.54 9.28 -9.15
N PHE A 125 19.61 10.06 -9.21
CA PHE A 125 20.98 9.53 -9.13
C PHE A 125 21.18 8.69 -7.85
N TRP A 126 20.92 9.26 -6.68
CA TRP A 126 21.05 8.56 -5.40
C TRP A 126 20.10 7.37 -5.29
N THR A 127 18.88 7.52 -5.80
CA THR A 127 17.91 6.42 -5.85
C THR A 127 18.45 5.24 -6.63
N LEU A 128 18.94 5.46 -7.85
CA LEU A 128 19.48 4.41 -8.69
C LEU A 128 20.76 3.78 -8.10
N ALA A 129 21.66 4.59 -7.55
CA ALA A 129 22.92 4.12 -6.99
C ALA A 129 22.74 3.15 -5.81
N LEU A 130 21.65 3.29 -5.03
CA LEU A 130 21.40 2.45 -3.86
C LEU A 130 20.46 1.26 -4.11
N ILE A 131 19.91 1.11 -5.32
CA ILE A 131 19.06 -0.05 -5.69
C ILE A 131 19.77 -1.40 -5.48
N PRO A 132 21.04 -1.63 -5.87
CA PRO A 132 21.64 -2.96 -5.77
C PRO A 132 21.66 -3.54 -4.35
N PRO A 133 22.14 -2.85 -3.31
CA PRO A 133 22.08 -3.37 -1.93
C PRO A 133 20.66 -3.53 -1.41
N ILE A 134 19.72 -2.63 -1.76
CA ILE A 134 18.32 -2.73 -1.37
C ILE A 134 17.68 -3.98 -2.01
N ALA A 135 17.94 -4.22 -3.28
CA ALA A 135 17.44 -5.40 -3.97
C ALA A 135 18.00 -6.71 -3.39
N ALA A 136 19.27 -6.74 -2.99
CA ALA A 136 19.89 -7.91 -2.37
C ALA A 136 19.22 -8.30 -1.04
N ALA A 137 18.66 -7.33 -0.29
CA ALA A 137 17.93 -7.61 0.95
C ALA A 137 16.71 -8.52 0.74
N SER A 138 16.13 -8.53 -0.47
CA SER A 138 14.98 -9.39 -0.79
C SER A 138 15.29 -10.88 -0.60
N ALA A 139 16.53 -11.30 -0.88
CA ALA A 139 16.96 -12.67 -0.65
C ALA A 139 17.03 -13.00 0.85
N TYR A 140 17.52 -12.09 1.68
CA TYR A 140 17.56 -12.28 3.14
C TYR A 140 16.17 -12.27 3.75
N LYS A 141 15.28 -11.38 3.29
CA LYS A 141 13.86 -11.39 3.68
C LYS A 141 13.20 -12.72 3.30
N GLY A 142 13.47 -13.22 2.08
CA GLY A 142 12.99 -14.52 1.60
C GLY A 142 13.46 -15.69 2.47
N TYR A 143 14.70 -15.67 2.97
CA TYR A 143 15.21 -16.66 3.91
C TYR A 143 14.36 -16.77 5.18
N PHE A 144 14.07 -15.63 5.80
CA PHE A 144 13.27 -15.61 7.02
C PHE A 144 11.81 -15.99 6.77
N TYR A 145 11.23 -15.61 5.64
CA TYR A 145 9.89 -16.07 5.23
C TYR A 145 9.85 -17.58 5.04
N GLY A 146 10.84 -18.17 4.35
CA GLY A 146 10.91 -19.62 4.14
C GLY A 146 11.09 -20.42 5.44
N ARG A 147 11.70 -19.82 6.44
CA ARG A 147 11.84 -20.42 7.78
C ARG A 147 10.66 -20.14 8.71
N GLN A 148 9.69 -19.35 8.27
CA GLN A 148 8.60 -18.90 9.13
C GLN A 148 9.08 -18.10 10.36
N GLU A 149 10.18 -17.37 10.22
CA GLU A 149 10.77 -16.52 11.25
C GLU A 149 10.49 -15.05 10.89
N MET A 150 9.29 -14.54 11.22
CA MET A 150 8.85 -13.21 10.76
C MET A 150 9.51 -12.04 11.50
N PHE A 151 10.02 -12.28 12.72
CA PHE A 151 10.52 -11.25 13.63
C PHE A 151 11.68 -10.40 13.06
N PRO A 152 12.71 -10.96 12.37
CA PRO A 152 13.77 -10.15 11.78
C PRO A 152 13.26 -9.20 10.69
N ASN A 153 12.33 -9.67 9.86
CA ASN A 153 11.70 -8.84 8.83
C ASN A 153 10.84 -7.73 9.46
N ALA A 154 10.14 -8.03 10.56
CA ALA A 154 9.33 -7.06 11.30
C ALA A 154 10.19 -5.93 11.88
N ILE A 155 11.29 -6.27 12.57
CA ILE A 155 12.23 -5.26 13.11
C ILE A 155 12.85 -4.44 11.97
N GLY A 156 13.23 -5.08 10.85
CA GLY A 156 13.76 -4.40 9.69
C GLY A 156 12.81 -3.32 9.16
N GLN A 157 11.54 -3.65 9.01
CA GLN A 157 10.52 -2.71 8.50
C GLN A 157 10.21 -1.58 9.50
N ILE A 158 10.11 -1.88 10.80
CA ILE A 158 9.89 -0.84 11.82
C ILE A 158 11.12 0.07 11.91
N GLY A 159 12.32 -0.52 11.94
CA GLY A 159 13.59 0.22 11.96
C GLY A 159 13.74 1.15 10.75
N GLU A 160 13.36 0.69 9.56
CA GLU A 160 13.31 1.50 8.34
C GLU A 160 12.48 2.78 8.54
N GLN A 161 11.25 2.65 9.05
CA GLN A 161 10.38 3.81 9.22
C GLN A 161 10.88 4.79 10.29
N ILE A 162 11.41 4.26 11.41
CA ILE A 162 11.95 5.08 12.49
C ILE A 162 13.20 5.83 12.01
N ILE A 163 14.15 5.11 11.40
CA ILE A 163 15.42 5.70 10.94
C ILE A 163 15.18 6.73 9.85
N LYS A 164 14.27 6.46 8.93
CA LYS A 164 13.82 7.40 7.91
C LYS A 164 13.28 8.70 8.53
N LEU A 165 12.37 8.59 9.51
CA LEU A 165 11.81 9.74 10.21
C LEU A 165 12.87 10.53 10.96
N VAL A 166 13.70 9.84 11.74
CA VAL A 166 14.78 10.45 12.53
C VAL A 166 15.79 11.16 11.63
N PHE A 167 16.20 10.51 10.53
CA PHE A 167 17.12 11.11 9.55
C PHE A 167 16.58 12.44 9.03
N VAL A 168 15.34 12.45 8.57
CA VAL A 168 14.75 13.67 8.01
C VAL A 168 14.61 14.76 9.07
N LEU A 169 14.21 14.42 10.29
CA LEU A 169 14.13 15.38 11.40
C LEU A 169 15.50 16.00 11.74
N LEU A 170 16.56 15.19 11.80
CA LEU A 170 17.91 15.67 12.13
C LEU A 170 18.51 16.57 11.06
N PHE A 171 18.23 16.29 9.79
CA PHE A 171 18.81 17.06 8.68
C PHE A 171 17.89 18.15 8.13
N PHE A 172 16.67 18.27 8.63
CA PHE A 172 15.66 19.22 8.14
C PHE A 172 16.20 20.66 8.09
N ASP A 173 16.75 21.17 9.18
CA ASP A 173 17.22 22.54 9.27
C ASP A 173 18.40 22.84 8.33
N ARG A 174 19.21 21.82 8.02
CA ARG A 174 20.32 21.96 7.09
C ARG A 174 19.87 22.12 5.64
N PHE A 175 18.75 21.51 5.24
CA PHE A 175 18.20 21.58 3.90
C PHE A 175 17.15 22.68 3.73
N LYS A 176 16.56 23.14 4.84
CA LYS A 176 15.58 24.22 4.86
C LYS A 176 16.20 25.52 4.33
N GLY A 177 15.54 26.13 3.33
CA GLY A 177 16.01 27.37 2.70
C GLY A 177 16.95 27.19 1.51
N GLN A 178 17.40 25.96 1.17
CA GLN A 178 18.23 25.67 0.00
C GLN A 178 17.43 25.41 -1.30
N GLY A 179 16.11 25.66 -1.26
CA GLY A 179 15.21 25.45 -2.39
C GLY A 179 14.50 24.10 -2.39
N ILE A 180 13.54 23.97 -3.31
CA ILE A 180 12.62 22.81 -3.38
C ILE A 180 13.37 21.53 -3.80
N GLU A 181 14.37 21.65 -4.65
CA GLU A 181 15.24 20.53 -5.09
C GLU A 181 15.93 19.88 -3.89
N SER A 182 16.54 20.68 -3.02
CA SER A 182 17.21 20.21 -1.81
C SER A 182 16.26 19.53 -0.85
N MET A 183 15.05 20.03 -0.71
CA MET A 183 14.02 19.41 0.13
C MET A 183 13.50 18.09 -0.46
N CYS A 184 13.35 17.99 -1.79
CA CYS A 184 13.05 16.75 -2.48
C CYS A 184 14.19 15.73 -2.28
N LEU A 185 15.44 16.17 -2.35
CA LEU A 185 16.61 15.34 -2.08
C LEU A 185 16.60 14.83 -0.63
N LEU A 186 16.29 15.67 0.36
CA LEU A 186 16.19 15.27 1.76
C LEU A 186 15.15 14.14 1.95
N ALA A 187 13.96 14.29 1.35
CA ALA A 187 12.91 13.26 1.41
C ALA A 187 13.36 11.94 0.76
N THR A 188 14.06 12.03 -0.38
CA THR A 188 14.62 10.89 -1.10
C THR A 188 15.73 10.21 -0.30
N LEU A 189 16.67 10.97 0.26
CA LEU A 189 17.72 10.43 1.12
C LEU A 189 17.14 9.78 2.37
N GLY A 190 16.11 10.38 2.96
CA GLY A 190 15.38 9.77 4.09
C GLY A 190 14.81 8.40 3.75
N LEU A 191 14.18 8.26 2.57
CA LEU A 191 13.69 6.97 2.06
C LEU A 191 14.85 5.97 1.94
N LEU A 192 15.94 6.37 1.29
CA LEU A 192 17.07 5.50 1.00
C LEU A 192 17.83 5.06 2.27
N VAL A 193 18.02 5.97 3.22
CA VAL A 193 18.65 5.67 4.52
C VAL A 193 17.78 4.70 5.32
N GLY A 194 16.46 4.89 5.31
CA GLY A 194 15.52 3.94 5.93
C GLY A 194 15.61 2.55 5.30
N GLU A 195 15.56 2.46 3.98
CA GLU A 195 15.69 1.18 3.25
C GLU A 195 17.05 0.52 3.53
N PHE A 196 18.14 1.30 3.55
CA PHE A 196 19.47 0.79 3.85
C PHE A 196 19.57 0.26 5.29
N ALA A 197 18.93 0.92 6.24
CA ALA A 197 18.83 0.42 7.61
C ALA A 197 18.09 -0.93 7.68
N ASN A 198 16.99 -1.09 6.93
CA ASN A 198 16.30 -2.37 6.80
C ASN A 198 17.23 -3.45 6.22
N VAL A 199 18.00 -3.13 5.16
CA VAL A 199 19.02 -4.03 4.60
C VAL A 199 20.00 -4.48 5.67
N LEU A 200 20.57 -3.55 6.43
CA LEU A 200 21.54 -3.83 7.48
C LEU A 200 20.95 -4.72 8.58
N ILE A 201 19.77 -4.39 9.08
CA ILE A 201 19.11 -5.15 10.15
C ILE A 201 18.88 -6.59 9.70
N VAL A 202 18.30 -6.79 8.52
CA VAL A 202 17.99 -8.14 8.01
C VAL A 202 19.26 -8.90 7.64
N PHE A 203 20.28 -8.23 7.09
CA PHE A 203 21.58 -8.83 6.81
C PHE A 203 22.32 -9.27 8.10
N ILE A 204 22.35 -8.42 9.12
CA ILE A 204 22.95 -8.75 10.44
C ILE A 204 22.23 -9.94 11.05
N ALA A 205 20.89 -9.95 11.04
CA ALA A 205 20.08 -11.07 11.51
C ALA A 205 20.42 -12.37 10.76
N PHE A 206 20.59 -12.30 9.42
CA PHE A 206 21.01 -13.45 8.61
C PHE A 206 22.42 -13.92 8.96
N ARG A 207 23.38 -13.03 9.20
CA ARG A 207 24.75 -13.37 9.63
C ARG A 207 24.75 -14.10 10.97
N PHE A 208 23.96 -13.63 11.95
CA PHE A 208 23.81 -14.30 13.24
C PHE A 208 23.15 -15.68 13.10
N ALA A 209 22.09 -15.79 12.29
CA ALA A 209 21.44 -17.07 12.00
C ALA A 209 22.43 -18.06 11.36
N ARG A 210 23.27 -17.59 10.45
CA ARG A 210 24.30 -18.39 9.77
C ARG A 210 25.34 -18.90 10.78
N ARG A 211 25.86 -18.05 11.68
CA ARG A 211 26.87 -18.43 12.69
C ARG A 211 26.32 -19.50 13.64
N LYS A 212 25.08 -19.37 14.07
CA LYS A 212 24.44 -20.28 15.03
C LYS A 212 24.15 -21.68 14.44
N ARG A 213 23.94 -21.80 13.13
CA ARG A 213 23.43 -23.00 12.45
C ARG A 213 24.45 -23.69 11.55
N SER A 214 25.65 -23.19 11.45
CA SER A 214 26.70 -23.70 10.54
C SER A 214 27.29 -25.06 10.97
N LEU A 215 26.91 -25.62 12.11
CA LEU A 215 27.67 -26.69 12.76
C LEU A 215 27.27 -28.13 12.38
N ASN A 216 26.19 -28.35 11.63
CA ASN A 216 25.74 -29.72 11.36
C ASN A 216 25.24 -29.92 9.92
N THR A 217 26.09 -30.31 8.97
CA THR A 217 25.68 -31.20 7.87
C THR A 217 26.84 -31.55 6.92
N SER A 218 27.02 -32.86 6.70
CA SER A 218 28.05 -33.50 5.85
C SER A 218 27.69 -33.56 4.36
N LEU A 219 26.54 -33.04 3.92
CA LEU A 219 26.12 -33.12 2.52
C LEU A 219 26.73 -31.99 1.67
N GLN A 220 27.25 -32.37 0.49
CA GLN A 220 27.83 -31.41 -0.45
C GLN A 220 26.74 -30.43 -0.98
N PRO A 221 26.98 -29.13 -0.86
CA PRO A 221 26.01 -28.14 -1.30
C PRO A 221 25.94 -28.09 -2.83
N GLU A 222 24.72 -27.90 -3.39
CA GLU A 222 24.47 -27.74 -4.83
C GLU A 222 25.45 -26.73 -5.50
N ARG A 223 25.82 -26.99 -6.77
CA ARG A 223 26.66 -26.07 -7.55
C ARG A 223 25.94 -24.73 -7.75
N LYS A 224 26.67 -23.62 -7.64
CA LYS A 224 26.10 -22.25 -7.80
C LYS A 224 25.28 -22.09 -9.10
N ARG A 225 25.74 -22.65 -10.21
CA ARG A 225 25.06 -22.59 -11.51
C ARG A 225 23.66 -23.23 -11.49
N VAL A 226 23.50 -24.33 -10.76
CA VAL A 226 22.22 -25.02 -10.61
C VAL A 226 21.25 -24.16 -9.78
N ILE A 227 21.73 -23.59 -8.68
CA ILE A 227 20.98 -22.68 -7.83
C ILE A 227 20.49 -21.47 -8.64
N VAL A 228 21.38 -20.81 -9.40
CA VAL A 228 21.01 -19.66 -10.24
C VAL A 228 19.93 -20.03 -11.26
N ARG A 229 20.09 -21.17 -11.96
CA ARG A 229 19.09 -21.62 -12.94
C ARG A 229 17.71 -21.87 -12.30
N ARG A 230 17.68 -22.51 -11.14
CA ARG A 230 16.43 -22.74 -10.36
C ARG A 230 15.80 -21.43 -9.92
N LEU A 231 16.61 -20.50 -9.39
CA LEU A 231 16.15 -19.18 -8.97
C LEU A 231 15.55 -18.40 -10.15
N CYS A 232 16.26 -18.31 -11.28
CA CYS A 232 15.77 -17.57 -12.46
C CYS A 232 14.48 -18.19 -13.01
N LYS A 233 14.39 -19.52 -13.09
CA LYS A 233 13.19 -20.22 -13.58
C LYS A 233 11.94 -19.91 -12.73
N THR A 234 12.12 -19.64 -11.43
CA THR A 234 11.01 -19.33 -10.52
C THR A 234 10.80 -17.81 -10.39
N ALA A 235 11.89 -17.04 -10.25
CA ALA A 235 11.79 -15.61 -9.96
C ALA A 235 11.34 -14.78 -11.19
N VAL A 236 11.84 -15.11 -12.39
CA VAL A 236 11.54 -14.31 -13.60
C VAL A 236 10.05 -14.25 -13.92
N PRO A 237 9.29 -15.36 -13.99
CA PRO A 237 7.84 -15.29 -14.28
C PRO A 237 7.08 -14.48 -13.23
N ILE A 238 7.44 -14.61 -11.94
CA ILE A 238 6.79 -13.86 -10.84
C ILE A 238 7.10 -12.36 -10.97
N SER A 239 8.36 -12.00 -11.23
CA SER A 239 8.76 -10.61 -11.44
C SER A 239 8.09 -10.00 -12.66
N THR A 240 7.97 -10.73 -13.77
CA THR A 240 7.30 -10.26 -14.99
C THR A 240 5.83 -9.92 -14.74
N ASN A 241 5.11 -10.79 -14.01
CA ASN A 241 3.71 -10.54 -13.67
C ASN A 241 3.55 -9.26 -12.82
N ARG A 242 4.42 -9.07 -11.84
CA ARG A 242 4.45 -7.86 -11.02
C ARG A 242 4.87 -6.62 -11.80
N LEU A 243 5.81 -6.77 -12.74
CA LEU A 243 6.26 -5.69 -13.63
C LEU A 243 5.08 -5.10 -14.41
N ILE A 244 4.24 -5.93 -15.03
CA ILE A 244 3.10 -5.47 -15.84
C ILE A 244 2.18 -4.56 -15.01
N LEU A 245 1.76 -5.01 -13.82
CA LEU A 245 0.87 -4.23 -12.95
C LEU A 245 1.51 -2.95 -12.45
N SER A 246 2.78 -3.01 -12.05
CA SER A 246 3.50 -1.84 -11.52
C SER A 246 3.82 -0.81 -12.61
N SER A 247 4.08 -1.26 -13.84
CA SER A 247 4.33 -0.35 -14.98
C SER A 247 3.11 0.53 -15.28
N ILE A 248 1.91 -0.02 -15.18
CA ILE A 248 0.68 0.76 -15.37
C ILE A 248 0.56 1.84 -14.29
N GLY A 249 0.75 1.49 -13.02
CA GLY A 249 0.71 2.46 -11.92
C GLY A 249 1.79 3.53 -12.02
N THR A 250 2.99 3.17 -12.47
CA THR A 250 4.07 4.13 -12.74
C THR A 250 3.70 5.04 -13.90
N ALA A 251 3.17 4.49 -15.00
CA ALA A 251 2.71 5.27 -16.14
C ALA A 251 1.61 6.27 -15.75
N GLU A 252 0.63 5.84 -14.92
CA GLU A 252 -0.41 6.74 -14.39
C GLU A 252 0.22 7.91 -13.62
N SER A 253 1.16 7.63 -12.71
CA SER A 253 1.80 8.66 -11.89
C SER A 253 2.59 9.67 -12.71
N LEU A 254 3.30 9.21 -13.75
CA LEU A 254 4.10 10.09 -14.62
C LEU A 254 3.24 10.84 -15.64
N LEU A 255 2.08 10.28 -15.99
CA LEU A 255 1.19 10.86 -17.00
C LEU A 255 0.39 12.04 -16.43
N ILE A 256 -0.03 11.99 -15.17
CA ILE A 256 -0.89 13.00 -14.56
C ILE A 256 -0.32 14.42 -14.69
N PRO A 257 0.92 14.74 -14.25
CA PRO A 257 1.44 16.09 -14.38
C PRO A 257 1.55 16.55 -15.83
N LYS A 258 1.99 15.67 -16.74
CA LYS A 258 2.11 15.97 -18.18
C LYS A 258 0.75 16.30 -18.81
N ARG A 259 -0.32 15.64 -18.38
CA ARG A 259 -1.68 15.90 -18.89
C ARG A 259 -2.31 17.15 -18.28
N LEU A 260 -1.93 17.50 -17.03
CA LEU A 260 -2.36 18.76 -16.42
C LEU A 260 -1.77 19.98 -17.13
N LEU A 261 -0.58 19.88 -17.74
CA LEU A 261 -0.04 20.93 -18.60
C LEU A 261 -0.95 21.22 -19.81
N LEU A 262 -1.53 20.17 -20.41
CA LEU A 262 -2.45 20.32 -21.54
C LEU A 262 -3.81 20.89 -21.12
N PHE A 263 -4.17 20.81 -19.86
CA PHE A 263 -5.34 21.50 -19.29
C PHE A 263 -5.15 23.01 -19.18
N GLY A 264 -3.90 23.50 -19.36
CA GLY A 264 -3.56 24.93 -19.29
C GLY A 264 -2.89 25.38 -18.01
N LEU A 265 -2.54 24.43 -17.11
CA LEU A 265 -1.75 24.75 -15.92
C LEU A 265 -0.27 24.95 -16.27
N THR A 266 0.40 25.79 -15.54
CA THR A 266 1.86 25.88 -15.58
C THR A 266 2.49 24.58 -15.04
N PHE A 267 3.75 24.37 -15.33
CA PHE A 267 4.45 23.18 -14.84
C PHE A 267 4.48 23.12 -13.31
N GLN A 268 4.67 24.26 -12.65
CA GLN A 268 4.64 24.38 -11.19
C GLN A 268 3.26 24.00 -10.62
N GLU A 269 2.19 24.60 -11.15
CA GLU A 269 0.81 24.30 -10.71
C GLU A 269 0.46 22.81 -10.94
N SER A 270 0.93 22.22 -12.02
CA SER A 270 0.74 20.79 -12.31
C SER A 270 1.41 19.91 -11.25
N LEU A 271 2.64 20.25 -10.85
CA LEU A 271 3.36 19.56 -9.77
C LEU A 271 2.69 19.76 -8.41
N GLU A 272 2.24 20.99 -8.10
CA GLU A 272 1.53 21.26 -6.86
C GLU A 272 0.24 20.47 -6.75
N ASN A 273 -0.58 20.45 -7.81
CA ASN A 273 -1.81 19.68 -7.85
C ASN A 273 -1.54 18.18 -7.76
N PHE A 274 -0.51 17.68 -8.42
CA PHE A 274 -0.08 16.29 -8.31
C PHE A 274 0.40 15.94 -6.90
N GLY A 275 1.16 16.84 -6.25
CA GLY A 275 1.61 16.69 -4.88
C GLY A 275 0.46 16.69 -3.88
N ARG A 276 -0.51 17.62 -4.04
CA ARG A 276 -1.73 17.67 -3.22
C ARG A 276 -2.56 16.39 -3.38
N LEU A 277 -2.74 15.91 -4.62
CA LEU A 277 -3.51 14.72 -4.92
C LEU A 277 -2.85 13.45 -4.36
N THR A 278 -1.61 13.15 -4.78
CA THR A 278 -0.95 11.87 -4.51
C THR A 278 -0.15 11.86 -3.22
N GLY A 279 0.37 13.01 -2.82
CA GLY A 279 1.21 13.16 -1.64
C GLY A 279 0.46 13.49 -0.36
N MET A 280 -0.66 14.24 -0.45
CA MET A 280 -1.41 14.73 0.71
C MET A 280 -2.80 14.06 0.83
N ALA A 281 -3.69 14.23 -0.16
CA ALA A 281 -5.07 13.73 -0.08
C ALA A 281 -5.16 12.20 -0.14
N ALA A 282 -4.48 11.56 -1.09
CA ALA A 282 -4.54 10.12 -1.26
C ALA A 282 -4.12 9.33 0.00
N PRO A 283 -3.05 9.67 0.74
CA PRO A 283 -2.71 8.99 1.99
C PRO A 283 -3.78 9.04 3.06
N LEU A 284 -4.53 10.15 3.15
CA LEU A 284 -5.65 10.27 4.08
C LEU A 284 -6.75 9.27 3.73
N VAL A 285 -7.17 9.25 2.45
CA VAL A 285 -8.22 8.33 1.96
C VAL A 285 -7.75 6.87 2.03
N PHE A 286 -6.47 6.59 1.79
CA PHE A 286 -5.94 5.22 1.87
C PHE A 286 -5.67 4.72 3.30
N PHE A 287 -5.54 5.60 4.29
CA PHE A 287 -5.23 5.19 5.65
C PHE A 287 -6.24 4.18 6.23
N PRO A 288 -7.57 4.39 6.12
CA PRO A 288 -8.55 3.42 6.62
C PRO A 288 -8.55 2.07 5.88
N SER A 289 -7.93 1.97 4.69
CA SER A 289 -7.83 0.71 3.93
C SER A 289 -7.10 -0.41 4.69
N MET A 290 -6.43 -0.08 5.80
CA MET A 290 -5.82 -1.08 6.67
C MET A 290 -6.84 -2.09 7.20
N LEU A 291 -8.09 -1.67 7.46
CA LEU A 291 -9.16 -2.54 7.95
C LEU A 291 -9.59 -3.56 6.87
N PRO A 292 -9.98 -3.15 5.65
CA PRO A 292 -10.25 -4.08 4.55
C PRO A 292 -9.05 -4.98 4.19
N MET A 293 -7.83 -4.48 4.29
CA MET A 293 -6.63 -5.28 4.02
C MET A 293 -6.42 -6.38 5.05
N ALA A 294 -6.63 -6.09 6.34
CA ALA A 294 -6.56 -7.09 7.40
C ALA A 294 -7.64 -8.16 7.20
N LEU A 295 -8.86 -7.72 6.89
CA LEU A 295 -9.98 -8.60 6.58
C LEU A 295 -9.67 -9.49 5.37
N ALA A 296 -9.19 -8.92 4.25
CA ALA A 296 -8.80 -9.65 3.06
C ALA A 296 -7.79 -10.76 3.36
N THR A 297 -6.79 -10.47 4.20
CA THR A 297 -5.76 -11.44 4.59
C THR A 297 -6.34 -12.60 5.40
N ALA A 298 -7.29 -12.33 6.31
CA ALA A 298 -7.95 -13.35 7.11
C ALA A 298 -8.93 -14.21 6.28
N LEU A 299 -9.55 -13.62 5.25
CA LEU A 299 -10.50 -14.32 4.38
C LEU A 299 -9.87 -15.41 3.51
N VAL A 300 -8.62 -15.25 3.10
CA VAL A 300 -7.95 -16.23 2.20
C VAL A 300 -8.01 -17.66 2.76
N PRO A 301 -7.48 -17.96 3.96
CA PRO A 301 -7.53 -19.32 4.50
C PRO A 301 -8.95 -19.76 4.88
N ALA A 302 -9.81 -18.83 5.33
CA ALA A 302 -11.18 -19.14 5.75
C ALA A 302 -12.04 -19.62 4.56
N ILE A 303 -11.99 -18.88 3.44
CA ILE A 303 -12.72 -19.24 2.21
C ILE A 303 -12.13 -20.50 1.59
N ALA A 304 -10.79 -20.59 1.47
CA ALA A 304 -10.13 -21.78 0.91
C ALA A 304 -10.49 -23.04 1.68
N GLY A 305 -10.51 -22.99 3.02
CA GLY A 305 -10.90 -24.11 3.88
C GLY A 305 -12.37 -24.51 3.71
N ALA A 306 -13.28 -23.53 3.64
CA ALA A 306 -14.71 -23.77 3.47
C ALA A 306 -15.01 -24.40 2.08
N VAL A 307 -14.40 -23.88 1.02
CA VAL A 307 -14.56 -24.40 -0.36
C VAL A 307 -13.95 -25.79 -0.51
N ALA A 308 -12.74 -26.02 0.02
CA ALA A 308 -12.10 -27.33 0.00
C ALA A 308 -12.92 -28.43 0.72
N SER A 309 -13.71 -28.03 1.73
CA SER A 309 -14.63 -28.91 2.48
C SER A 309 -16.02 -29.01 1.85
N GLY A 310 -16.27 -28.42 0.67
CA GLY A 310 -17.60 -28.38 0.03
C GLY A 310 -18.64 -27.52 0.75
N ARG A 311 -18.26 -26.76 1.77
CA ARG A 311 -19.18 -25.94 2.61
C ARG A 311 -19.40 -24.57 1.99
N TYR A 312 -19.98 -24.51 0.79
CA TYR A 312 -20.23 -23.25 0.08
C TYR A 312 -21.14 -22.27 0.83
N ALA A 313 -22.12 -22.76 1.62
CA ALA A 313 -22.96 -21.92 2.44
C ALA A 313 -22.15 -21.12 3.49
N VAL A 314 -21.12 -21.74 4.09
CA VAL A 314 -20.21 -21.06 5.02
C VAL A 314 -19.36 -20.04 4.29
N ALA A 315 -18.78 -20.40 3.13
CA ALA A 315 -18.02 -19.48 2.30
C ALA A 315 -18.86 -18.27 1.90
N ASN A 316 -20.09 -18.46 1.42
CA ASN A 316 -21.00 -17.39 1.02
C ASN A 316 -21.36 -16.46 2.19
N ARG A 317 -21.59 -17.00 3.38
CA ARG A 317 -21.82 -16.19 4.59
C ARG A 317 -20.62 -15.31 4.93
N GLN A 318 -19.41 -15.87 4.89
CA GLN A 318 -18.17 -15.14 5.15
C GLN A 318 -17.94 -14.04 4.10
N ILE A 319 -18.15 -14.33 2.82
CA ILE A 319 -18.03 -13.38 1.71
C ILE A 319 -19.04 -12.23 1.90
N SER A 320 -20.33 -12.55 2.13
CA SER A 320 -21.39 -11.58 2.33
C SER A 320 -21.10 -10.64 3.51
N GLN A 321 -20.75 -11.20 4.66
CA GLN A 321 -20.40 -10.42 5.85
C GLN A 321 -19.20 -9.49 5.60
N SER A 322 -18.19 -9.96 4.88
CA SER A 322 -16.98 -9.18 4.60
C SER A 322 -17.23 -8.05 3.63
N ILE A 323 -18.03 -8.27 2.60
CA ILE A 323 -18.44 -7.23 1.66
C ILE A 323 -19.25 -6.16 2.38
N ARG A 324 -20.26 -6.59 3.17
CA ARG A 324 -21.09 -5.67 3.97
C ARG A 324 -20.24 -4.82 4.91
N LEU A 325 -19.33 -5.45 5.67
CA LEU A 325 -18.44 -4.74 6.58
C LEU A 325 -17.57 -3.71 5.85
N THR A 326 -17.00 -4.11 4.71
CA THR A 326 -16.16 -3.23 3.89
C THR A 326 -16.95 -2.04 3.35
N LEU A 327 -18.19 -2.25 2.89
CA LEU A 327 -19.05 -1.19 2.42
C LEU A 327 -19.41 -0.21 3.54
N VAL A 328 -19.74 -0.71 4.74
CA VAL A 328 -20.03 0.12 5.92
C VAL A 328 -18.81 0.98 6.28
N VAL A 329 -17.64 0.38 6.43
CA VAL A 329 -16.39 1.10 6.72
C VAL A 329 -16.08 2.10 5.60
N GLY A 330 -16.19 1.67 4.35
CA GLY A 330 -15.94 2.53 3.19
C GLY A 330 -16.84 3.75 3.15
N LEU A 331 -18.14 3.56 3.35
CA LEU A 331 -19.12 4.65 3.34
C LEU A 331 -18.97 5.60 4.52
N ILE A 332 -18.67 5.09 5.73
CA ILE A 332 -18.38 5.92 6.91
C ILE A 332 -17.18 6.84 6.61
N PHE A 333 -16.06 6.30 6.12
CA PHE A 333 -14.89 7.12 5.85
C PHE A 333 -15.05 8.01 4.62
N THR A 334 -15.79 7.58 3.60
CA THR A 334 -16.16 8.44 2.46
C THR A 334 -16.95 9.65 2.95
N SER A 335 -18.02 9.45 3.76
CA SER A 335 -18.80 10.54 4.35
C SER A 335 -17.94 11.44 5.21
N PHE A 336 -17.13 10.86 6.07
CA PHE A 336 -16.27 11.58 7.00
C PHE A 336 -15.30 12.52 6.26
N PHE A 337 -14.57 12.00 5.27
CA PHE A 337 -13.66 12.83 4.48
C PHE A 337 -14.38 13.83 3.57
N ALA A 338 -15.55 13.48 3.03
CA ALA A 338 -16.34 14.41 2.22
C ALA A 338 -16.85 15.58 3.06
N VAL A 339 -17.43 15.30 4.24
CA VAL A 339 -18.02 16.33 5.13
C VAL A 339 -16.96 17.20 5.79
N CYS A 340 -15.85 16.60 6.21
CA CYS A 340 -14.79 17.28 6.99
C CYS A 340 -13.53 17.59 6.18
N SER A 341 -13.62 17.58 4.84
CA SER A 341 -12.45 17.75 3.97
C SER A 341 -11.67 19.04 4.23
N GLN A 342 -12.33 20.15 4.46
CA GLN A 342 -11.70 21.45 4.71
C GLN A 342 -11.04 21.48 6.09
N GLU A 343 -11.76 21.07 7.13
CA GLU A 343 -11.28 21.04 8.51
C GLU A 343 -10.08 20.06 8.64
N ILE A 344 -10.17 18.89 8.03
CA ILE A 344 -9.07 17.91 8.03
C ILE A 344 -7.87 18.45 7.25
N SER A 345 -8.12 19.09 6.09
CA SER A 345 -7.06 19.71 5.30
C SER A 345 -6.31 20.77 6.11
N GLU A 346 -7.03 21.65 6.79
CA GLU A 346 -6.41 22.74 7.55
C GLU A 346 -5.72 22.23 8.84
N LEU A 347 -6.26 21.21 9.49
CA LEU A 347 -5.63 20.59 10.66
C LEU A 347 -4.34 19.85 10.31
N VAL A 348 -4.35 19.10 9.20
CA VAL A 348 -3.24 18.20 8.83
C VAL A 348 -2.22 18.90 7.92
N PHE A 349 -2.69 19.75 7.00
CA PHE A 349 -1.90 20.44 5.99
C PHE A 349 -2.25 21.93 5.94
N PRO A 350 -1.94 22.72 6.98
CA PRO A 350 -2.34 24.12 7.08
C PRO A 350 -1.93 24.95 5.85
N GLY A 351 -2.88 25.69 5.28
CA GLY A 351 -2.65 26.58 4.15
C GLY A 351 -2.31 25.92 2.81
N LYS A 352 -2.38 24.57 2.70
CA LYS A 352 -2.00 23.82 1.46
C LYS A 352 -3.17 23.60 0.50
N GLN A 353 -4.38 24.04 0.83
CA GLN A 353 -5.57 23.93 -0.01
C GLN A 353 -5.86 22.48 -0.51
N VAL A 354 -5.72 21.51 0.37
CA VAL A 354 -5.95 20.08 0.04
C VAL A 354 -7.44 19.73 0.10
N GLY A 355 -8.26 20.53 0.80
CA GLY A 355 -9.67 20.27 1.08
C GLY A 355 -10.51 19.91 -0.15
N PRO A 356 -10.52 20.73 -1.23
CA PRO A 356 -11.30 20.43 -2.43
C PRO A 356 -10.93 19.09 -3.07
N ILE A 357 -9.63 18.78 -3.18
CA ILE A 357 -9.13 17.51 -3.72
C ILE A 357 -9.51 16.34 -2.81
N LEU A 358 -9.39 16.52 -1.47
CA LEU A 358 -9.77 15.50 -0.49
C LEU A 358 -11.27 15.21 -0.55
N HIS A 359 -12.11 16.24 -0.70
CA HIS A 359 -13.55 16.11 -0.85
C HIS A 359 -13.91 15.17 -2.01
N LEU A 360 -13.42 15.46 -3.21
CA LEU A 360 -13.69 14.66 -4.39
C LEU A 360 -13.04 13.27 -4.30
N LEU A 361 -11.79 13.18 -3.84
CA LEU A 361 -11.08 11.92 -3.72
C LEU A 361 -11.73 10.98 -2.70
N SER A 362 -12.42 11.51 -1.68
CA SER A 362 -13.11 10.69 -0.66
C SER A 362 -14.08 9.67 -1.28
N TYR A 363 -14.76 10.03 -2.37
CA TYR A 363 -15.70 9.16 -3.07
C TYR A 363 -15.03 7.92 -3.70
N THR A 364 -13.71 7.94 -3.91
CA THR A 364 -12.98 6.77 -4.40
C THR A 364 -12.77 5.72 -3.31
N GLY A 365 -12.82 6.11 -2.02
CA GLY A 365 -12.45 5.28 -0.89
C GLY A 365 -13.25 3.97 -0.82
N VAL A 366 -14.58 4.04 -0.90
CA VAL A 366 -15.44 2.87 -0.82
C VAL A 366 -15.14 1.83 -1.91
N PHE A 367 -14.86 2.29 -3.14
CA PHE A 367 -14.54 1.40 -4.27
C PHE A 367 -13.18 0.71 -4.07
N LEU A 368 -12.18 1.46 -3.63
CA LEU A 368 -10.83 0.95 -3.38
C LEU A 368 -10.82 -0.07 -2.23
N TYR A 369 -11.57 0.18 -1.16
CA TYR A 369 -11.68 -0.74 -0.05
C TYR A 369 -12.40 -2.04 -0.45
N LEU A 370 -13.47 -1.92 -1.25
CA LEU A 370 -14.19 -3.07 -1.77
C LEU A 370 -13.32 -3.94 -2.68
N GLN A 371 -12.52 -3.32 -3.57
CA GLN A 371 -11.55 -4.05 -4.38
C GLN A 371 -10.55 -4.83 -3.52
N GLN A 372 -10.05 -4.22 -2.43
CA GLN A 372 -9.09 -4.87 -1.54
C GLN A 372 -9.68 -6.12 -0.87
N THR A 373 -10.93 -6.04 -0.41
CA THR A 373 -11.63 -7.19 0.15
C THR A 373 -11.89 -8.28 -0.89
N MET A 374 -12.33 -7.90 -2.09
CA MET A 374 -12.56 -8.85 -3.20
C MET A 374 -11.28 -9.55 -3.64
N LEU A 375 -10.13 -8.87 -3.57
CA LEU A 375 -8.83 -9.49 -3.81
C LEU A 375 -8.58 -10.65 -2.84
N GLY A 376 -8.86 -10.46 -1.54
CA GLY A 376 -8.78 -11.52 -0.54
C GLY A 376 -9.74 -12.68 -0.82
N ILE A 377 -10.98 -12.38 -1.19
CA ILE A 377 -12.00 -13.40 -1.53
C ILE A 377 -11.54 -14.24 -2.73
N LEU A 378 -11.13 -13.61 -3.83
CA LEU A 378 -10.70 -14.31 -5.04
C LEU A 378 -9.40 -15.08 -4.84
N ASN A 379 -8.48 -14.60 -4.01
CA ASN A 379 -7.30 -15.36 -3.60
C ASN A 379 -7.72 -16.62 -2.80
N GLY A 380 -8.68 -16.51 -1.90
CA GLY A 380 -9.26 -17.64 -1.17
C GLY A 380 -9.97 -18.66 -2.07
N LEU A 381 -10.55 -18.20 -3.19
CA LEU A 381 -11.15 -19.04 -4.23
C LEU A 381 -10.13 -19.61 -5.24
N GLY A 382 -8.83 -19.28 -5.13
CA GLY A 382 -7.77 -19.73 -6.03
C GLY A 382 -7.87 -19.15 -7.44
N LYS A 383 -8.43 -17.93 -7.60
CA LYS A 383 -8.67 -17.27 -8.90
C LYS A 383 -7.67 -16.13 -9.18
N GLU A 384 -6.39 -16.38 -8.97
CA GLU A 384 -5.31 -15.39 -9.18
C GLU A 384 -5.26 -14.84 -10.61
N SER A 385 -5.49 -15.69 -11.63
CA SER A 385 -5.53 -15.25 -13.03
C SER A 385 -6.71 -14.30 -13.31
N ALA A 386 -7.88 -14.52 -12.69
CA ALA A 386 -9.01 -13.62 -12.83
C ALA A 386 -8.71 -12.26 -12.18
N ILE A 387 -8.07 -12.27 -11.02
CA ILE A 387 -7.60 -11.03 -10.35
C ILE A 387 -6.73 -10.21 -11.30
N LEU A 388 -5.74 -10.85 -11.92
CA LEU A 388 -4.83 -10.17 -12.84
C LEU A 388 -5.58 -9.55 -14.02
N VAL A 389 -6.41 -10.34 -14.71
CA VAL A 389 -7.16 -9.87 -15.89
C VAL A 389 -8.13 -8.74 -15.53
N ASN A 390 -8.88 -8.89 -14.44
CA ASN A 390 -9.84 -7.89 -14.00
C ASN A 390 -9.13 -6.58 -13.58
N THR A 391 -8.02 -6.68 -12.87
CA THR A 391 -7.21 -5.51 -12.49
C THR A 391 -6.62 -4.81 -13.71
N LEU A 392 -6.10 -5.57 -14.69
CA LEU A 392 -5.60 -5.00 -15.94
C LEU A 392 -6.69 -4.26 -16.71
N ALA A 393 -7.88 -4.86 -16.84
CA ALA A 393 -8.99 -4.22 -17.54
C ALA A 393 -9.37 -2.86 -16.90
N GLY A 394 -9.52 -2.81 -15.59
CA GLY A 394 -9.80 -1.56 -14.89
C GLY A 394 -8.66 -0.53 -14.95
N SER A 395 -7.40 -0.99 -14.88
CA SER A 395 -6.24 -0.11 -14.97
C SER A 395 -6.04 0.47 -16.38
N ILE A 396 -6.28 -0.32 -17.42
CA ILE A 396 -6.22 0.16 -18.82
C ILE A 396 -7.30 1.21 -19.06
N LEU A 397 -8.55 0.96 -18.61
CA LEU A 397 -9.60 1.98 -18.71
C LEU A 397 -9.20 3.25 -17.94
N ARG A 398 -8.72 3.12 -16.72
CA ARG A 398 -8.30 4.26 -15.92
C ARG A 398 -7.20 5.06 -16.61
N LEU A 399 -6.19 4.38 -17.18
CA LEU A 399 -5.12 5.03 -17.93
C LEU A 399 -5.64 5.77 -19.17
N ALA A 400 -6.58 5.15 -19.91
CA ALA A 400 -7.22 5.79 -21.06
C ALA A 400 -8.02 7.04 -20.65
N LEU A 401 -8.80 6.95 -19.56
CA LEU A 401 -9.55 8.11 -19.06
C LEU A 401 -8.63 9.23 -18.56
N ILE A 402 -7.53 8.91 -17.88
CA ILE A 402 -6.48 9.87 -17.49
C ILE A 402 -5.94 10.57 -18.74
N TRP A 403 -5.65 9.80 -19.80
CA TRP A 403 -5.10 10.34 -21.04
C TRP A 403 -6.04 11.33 -21.73
N PHE A 404 -7.32 11.01 -21.83
CA PHE A 404 -8.29 11.82 -22.59
C PHE A 404 -8.98 12.89 -21.74
N LEU A 405 -9.30 12.62 -20.45
CA LEU A 405 -10.13 13.52 -19.67
C LEU A 405 -9.34 14.54 -18.84
N ILE A 406 -8.11 14.26 -18.41
CA ILE A 406 -7.32 15.25 -17.64
C ILE A 406 -7.12 16.56 -18.43
N PRO A 407 -6.80 16.56 -19.73
CA PRO A 407 -6.69 17.80 -20.50
C PRO A 407 -7.99 18.63 -20.58
N ILE A 408 -9.15 18.04 -20.27
CA ILE A 408 -10.47 18.68 -20.37
C ILE A 408 -10.96 19.14 -18.99
N MET A 409 -10.76 18.31 -17.95
CA MET A 409 -11.38 18.48 -16.62
C MET A 409 -10.34 18.65 -15.50
N GLY A 410 -9.04 18.68 -15.82
CA GLY A 410 -7.99 18.82 -14.81
C GLY A 410 -7.94 17.64 -13.82
N VAL A 411 -7.66 17.96 -12.54
CA VAL A 411 -7.49 16.96 -11.47
C VAL A 411 -8.75 16.12 -11.22
N ASP A 412 -9.94 16.70 -11.45
CA ASP A 412 -11.21 16.01 -11.21
C ASP A 412 -11.36 14.79 -12.10
N ALA A 413 -10.84 14.86 -13.34
CA ALA A 413 -10.82 13.75 -14.28
C ALA A 413 -10.10 12.50 -13.73
N TYR A 414 -9.03 12.69 -12.96
CA TYR A 414 -8.34 11.58 -12.30
C TYR A 414 -9.27 10.83 -11.35
N ILE A 415 -10.06 11.55 -10.58
CA ILE A 415 -10.98 10.96 -9.61
C ILE A 415 -12.06 10.14 -10.31
N TYR A 416 -12.66 10.69 -11.39
CA TYR A 416 -13.62 9.96 -12.20
C TYR A 416 -12.99 8.74 -12.87
N ALA A 417 -11.76 8.84 -13.35
CA ALA A 417 -11.04 7.71 -13.93
C ALA A 417 -10.79 6.59 -12.89
N VAL A 418 -10.44 6.94 -11.66
CA VAL A 418 -10.27 5.97 -10.56
C VAL A 418 -11.60 5.29 -10.23
N ILE A 419 -12.71 6.05 -10.13
CA ILE A 419 -14.03 5.47 -9.87
C ILE A 419 -14.45 4.53 -11.00
N ALA A 420 -14.37 4.97 -12.25
CA ALA A 420 -14.76 4.16 -13.42
C ALA A 420 -13.93 2.87 -13.54
N GLY A 421 -12.60 2.98 -13.42
CA GLY A 421 -11.72 1.82 -13.44
C GLY A 421 -12.01 0.86 -12.28
N SER A 422 -12.28 1.40 -11.09
CA SER A 422 -12.62 0.61 -9.92
C SER A 422 -13.97 -0.11 -10.07
N LEU A 423 -14.97 0.54 -10.65
CA LEU A 423 -16.28 -0.07 -10.91
C LEU A 423 -16.16 -1.28 -11.84
N ILE A 424 -15.37 -1.18 -12.92
CA ILE A 424 -15.15 -2.32 -13.82
C ILE A 424 -14.51 -3.48 -13.05
N VAL A 425 -13.46 -3.23 -12.27
CA VAL A 425 -12.81 -4.29 -11.47
C VAL A 425 -13.81 -4.93 -10.51
N ILE A 426 -14.62 -4.13 -9.82
CA ILE A 426 -15.64 -4.61 -8.88
C ILE A 426 -16.67 -5.49 -9.59
N VAL A 427 -17.22 -5.03 -10.72
CA VAL A 427 -18.22 -5.79 -11.49
C VAL A 427 -17.66 -7.13 -11.97
N LEU A 428 -16.45 -7.12 -12.53
CA LEU A 428 -15.80 -8.34 -13.01
C LEU A 428 -15.48 -9.31 -11.86
N ASN A 429 -15.03 -8.78 -10.71
CA ASN A 429 -14.75 -9.57 -9.52
C ASN A 429 -16.05 -10.16 -8.95
N PHE A 430 -17.14 -9.40 -8.84
CA PHE A 430 -18.45 -9.91 -8.43
C PHE A 430 -18.94 -11.02 -9.34
N ARG A 431 -18.90 -10.80 -10.67
CA ARG A 431 -19.27 -11.83 -11.63
C ARG A 431 -18.50 -13.14 -11.40
N GLN A 432 -17.20 -13.05 -11.14
CA GLN A 432 -16.37 -14.22 -10.89
C GLN A 432 -16.72 -14.91 -9.57
N ILE A 433 -16.98 -14.14 -8.50
CA ILE A 433 -17.37 -14.66 -7.18
C ILE A 433 -18.73 -15.38 -7.30
N ILE A 434 -19.72 -14.74 -7.90
CA ILE A 434 -21.07 -15.33 -8.10
C ILE A 434 -20.99 -16.61 -8.91
N LYS A 435 -20.22 -16.63 -10.00
CA LYS A 435 -20.04 -17.84 -10.85
C LYS A 435 -19.45 -19.01 -10.06
N MET A 436 -18.59 -18.74 -9.09
CA MET A 436 -17.90 -19.79 -8.31
C MET A 436 -18.70 -20.29 -7.12
N THR A 437 -19.46 -19.40 -6.49
CA THR A 437 -20.06 -19.69 -5.18
C THR A 437 -21.59 -19.77 -5.22
N GLY A 438 -22.21 -19.37 -6.33
CA GLY A 438 -23.68 -19.28 -6.45
C GLY A 438 -24.31 -18.27 -5.48
N MET A 439 -23.54 -17.29 -4.98
CA MET A 439 -23.99 -16.33 -3.99
C MET A 439 -25.06 -15.41 -4.58
N SER A 440 -26.15 -15.17 -3.86
CA SER A 440 -27.13 -14.13 -4.16
C SER A 440 -26.67 -12.78 -3.63
N LEU A 441 -26.95 -11.70 -4.38
CA LEU A 441 -26.68 -10.33 -3.97
C LEU A 441 -27.87 -9.78 -3.20
N ASP A 442 -27.68 -9.40 -1.95
CA ASP A 442 -28.67 -8.67 -1.18
C ASP A 442 -28.41 -7.15 -1.31
N VAL A 443 -28.88 -6.57 -2.40
CA VAL A 443 -28.69 -5.16 -2.72
C VAL A 443 -29.33 -4.25 -1.64
N GLY A 444 -30.43 -4.67 -1.03
CA GLY A 444 -31.10 -3.91 0.02
C GLY A 444 -30.22 -3.73 1.25
N GLU A 445 -29.72 -4.84 1.78
CA GLU A 445 -28.87 -4.82 2.99
C GLU A 445 -27.45 -4.29 2.74
N TRP A 446 -26.92 -4.52 1.57
CA TRP A 446 -25.52 -4.16 1.29
C TRP A 446 -25.35 -2.74 0.79
N LEU A 447 -26.31 -2.23 0.03
CA LEU A 447 -26.18 -0.93 -0.64
C LEU A 447 -27.23 0.07 -0.18
N VAL A 448 -28.52 -0.27 -0.25
CA VAL A 448 -29.60 0.70 -0.01
C VAL A 448 -29.59 1.21 1.43
N LYS A 449 -29.61 0.33 2.43
CA LYS A 449 -29.60 0.74 3.84
C LYS A 449 -28.33 1.53 4.21
N PRO A 450 -27.10 1.08 3.88
CA PRO A 450 -25.90 1.86 4.15
C PRO A 450 -25.87 3.22 3.43
N LEU A 451 -26.36 3.32 2.19
CA LEU A 451 -26.42 4.59 1.47
C LEU A 451 -27.38 5.59 2.12
N VAL A 452 -28.56 5.13 2.56
CA VAL A 452 -29.52 6.00 3.28
C VAL A 452 -28.90 6.52 4.57
N ALA A 453 -28.25 5.66 5.36
CA ALA A 453 -27.55 6.08 6.58
C ALA A 453 -26.39 7.03 6.28
N THR A 454 -25.67 6.80 5.19
CA THR A 454 -24.59 7.69 4.70
C THR A 454 -25.14 9.09 4.40
N LEU A 455 -26.21 9.18 3.62
CA LEU A 455 -26.80 10.47 3.25
C LEU A 455 -27.35 11.18 4.48
N ALA A 456 -28.15 10.49 5.31
CA ALA A 456 -28.71 11.07 6.53
C ALA A 456 -27.61 11.54 7.50
N GLY A 457 -26.61 10.70 7.75
CA GLY A 457 -25.47 11.03 8.60
C GLY A 457 -24.63 12.18 8.07
N SER A 458 -24.39 12.23 6.76
CA SER A 458 -23.64 13.32 6.12
C SER A 458 -24.39 14.64 6.20
N VAL A 459 -25.68 14.68 5.89
CA VAL A 459 -26.50 15.90 5.98
C VAL A 459 -26.53 16.40 7.42
N LEU A 460 -26.82 15.50 8.39
CA LEU A 460 -26.85 15.88 9.80
C LEU A 460 -25.49 16.38 10.29
N ALA A 461 -24.41 15.71 9.90
CA ALA A 461 -23.06 16.15 10.23
C ALA A 461 -22.70 17.51 9.62
N LEU A 462 -23.09 17.79 8.36
CA LEU A 462 -22.90 19.10 7.73
C LEU A 462 -23.62 20.23 8.47
N LEU A 463 -24.83 19.96 8.96
CA LEU A 463 -25.63 20.94 9.72
C LEU A 463 -25.03 21.20 11.12
N LEU A 464 -24.58 20.15 11.79
CA LEU A 464 -24.21 20.22 13.20
C LEU A 464 -22.70 20.43 13.45
N LYS A 465 -21.83 20.16 12.47
CA LYS A 465 -20.38 20.29 12.67
C LYS A 465 -19.89 21.70 13.02
N LYS A 466 -20.72 22.73 12.78
CA LYS A 466 -20.40 24.13 13.12
C LYS A 466 -20.73 24.49 14.57
N ILE A 467 -21.46 23.63 15.30
CA ILE A 467 -21.87 23.89 16.69
C ILE A 467 -20.68 24.25 17.60
N PRO A 468 -19.53 23.53 17.58
CA PRO A 468 -18.40 23.90 18.43
C PRO A 468 -17.89 25.31 18.21
N MET A 469 -17.85 25.78 16.95
CA MET A 469 -17.43 27.15 16.61
C MET A 469 -18.47 28.20 17.10
N LEU A 470 -19.76 27.88 16.96
CA LEU A 470 -20.84 28.73 17.47
C LEU A 470 -20.86 28.80 19.02
N ALA A 471 -20.36 27.75 19.68
CA ALA A 471 -20.20 27.68 21.13
C ALA A 471 -18.92 28.40 21.65
N GLY A 472 -18.19 29.10 20.79
CA GLY A 472 -17.00 29.89 21.17
C GLY A 472 -15.68 29.10 21.16
N PHE A 473 -15.65 27.90 20.62
CA PHE A 473 -14.41 27.13 20.42
C PHE A 473 -13.80 27.51 19.06
N ASP A 474 -12.88 28.46 19.05
CA ASP A 474 -12.23 28.94 17.83
C ASP A 474 -10.93 28.22 17.48
N GLY A 475 -10.45 28.42 16.26
CA GLY A 475 -9.17 27.91 15.77
C GLY A 475 -9.11 26.38 15.67
N LYS A 476 -7.94 25.81 15.96
CA LYS A 476 -7.69 24.36 15.82
C LYS A 476 -8.55 23.50 16.74
N LEU A 477 -8.87 23.98 17.93
CA LEU A 477 -9.71 23.23 18.88
C LEU A 477 -11.15 23.11 18.35
N GLY A 478 -11.72 24.20 17.84
CA GLY A 478 -13.03 24.20 17.21
C GLY A 478 -13.12 23.23 16.02
N MET A 479 -12.09 23.24 15.17
CA MET A 479 -11.99 22.30 14.04
C MET A 479 -11.90 20.83 14.52
N LEU A 480 -11.09 20.54 15.53
CA LEU A 480 -10.98 19.18 16.11
C LEU A 480 -12.31 18.68 16.66
N LEU A 481 -13.02 19.54 17.40
CA LEU A 481 -14.32 19.22 17.95
C LEU A 481 -15.36 19.03 16.83
N ALA A 482 -15.33 19.86 15.78
CA ALA A 482 -16.21 19.74 14.62
C ALA A 482 -16.00 18.41 13.88
N VAL A 483 -14.73 18.02 13.66
CA VAL A 483 -14.35 16.74 13.03
C VAL A 483 -14.77 15.55 13.91
N GLY A 484 -14.54 15.64 15.22
CA GLY A 484 -14.96 14.61 16.17
C GLY A 484 -16.50 14.45 16.23
N LEU A 485 -17.22 15.57 16.30
CA LEU A 485 -18.68 15.58 16.29
C LEU A 485 -19.25 14.97 15.00
N ALA A 486 -18.72 15.37 13.86
CA ALA A 486 -19.14 14.83 12.57
C ALA A 486 -18.93 13.30 12.48
N LEU A 487 -17.79 12.79 12.97
CA LEU A 487 -17.53 11.35 13.02
C LEU A 487 -18.55 10.63 13.90
N VAL A 488 -18.86 11.16 15.10
CA VAL A 488 -19.84 10.59 16.01
C VAL A 488 -21.23 10.56 15.38
N ILE A 489 -21.64 11.63 14.71
CA ILE A 489 -22.94 11.72 14.02
C ILE A 489 -23.03 10.69 12.89
N ILE A 490 -22.00 10.61 12.04
CA ILE A 490 -21.98 9.66 10.92
C ILE A 490 -22.05 8.22 11.45
N VAL A 491 -21.21 7.85 12.41
CA VAL A 491 -21.24 6.51 13.00
C VAL A 491 -22.57 6.25 13.72
N GLY A 492 -23.13 7.24 14.42
CA GLY A 492 -24.43 7.19 15.06
C GLY A 492 -25.57 6.91 14.07
N ALA A 493 -25.55 7.53 12.90
CA ALA A 493 -26.54 7.28 11.84
C ALA A 493 -26.53 5.81 11.37
N PHE A 494 -25.35 5.20 11.25
CA PHE A 494 -25.23 3.77 10.93
C PHE A 494 -25.71 2.85 12.07
N ALA A 495 -25.51 3.26 13.31
CA ALA A 495 -25.99 2.52 14.48
C ALA A 495 -27.51 2.58 14.60
N VAL A 496 -28.11 3.78 14.45
CA VAL A 496 -29.57 3.98 14.49
C VAL A 496 -30.26 3.29 13.31
N GLY A 497 -29.65 3.30 12.13
CA GLY A 497 -30.13 2.56 10.96
C GLY A 497 -30.09 1.04 11.08
N GLY A 498 -29.64 0.48 12.23
CA GLY A 498 -29.55 -0.96 12.48
C GLY A 498 -28.54 -1.70 11.58
N ILE A 499 -27.66 -0.93 10.91
CA ILE A 499 -26.65 -1.46 9.99
C ILE A 499 -25.48 -2.03 10.77
N VAL A 500 -25.07 -1.34 11.84
CA VAL A 500 -24.09 -1.82 12.82
C VAL A 500 -24.85 -2.35 14.03
N LYS A 501 -24.95 -3.66 14.15
CA LYS A 501 -25.65 -4.27 15.30
C LYS A 501 -24.78 -4.13 16.56
N LYS A 502 -25.45 -3.99 17.73
CA LYS A 502 -24.75 -3.98 19.04
C LYS A 502 -23.86 -5.22 19.25
N GLU A 503 -24.22 -6.33 18.63
CA GLU A 503 -23.42 -7.57 18.62
C GLU A 503 -22.15 -7.44 17.82
N ASP A 504 -22.16 -6.71 16.70
CA ASP A 504 -20.96 -6.44 15.88
C ASP A 504 -19.98 -5.53 16.66
N LEU A 505 -20.52 -4.51 17.37
CA LEU A 505 -19.70 -3.65 18.25
C LEU A 505 -19.15 -4.41 19.46
N LYS A 506 -19.93 -5.31 20.08
CA LYS A 506 -19.45 -6.17 21.16
C LYS A 506 -18.40 -7.18 20.69
N ARG A 507 -18.54 -7.70 19.47
CA ARG A 507 -17.52 -8.53 18.82
C ARG A 507 -16.25 -7.75 18.49
N TRP A 508 -16.35 -6.48 18.17
CA TRP A 508 -15.18 -5.60 17.94
C TRP A 508 -14.49 -5.15 19.22
N ALA A 509 -15.27 -4.87 20.28
CA ALA A 509 -14.76 -4.44 21.58
C ALA A 509 -14.35 -5.61 22.51
N GLY A 510 -14.90 -6.80 22.29
CA GLY A 510 -14.66 -7.99 23.11
C GLY A 510 -13.37 -8.71 22.74
N LYS A 511 -12.55 -9.01 23.75
CA LYS A 511 -11.23 -9.64 23.67
C LYS A 511 -11.12 -10.96 22.88
N ASN A 512 -12.18 -11.53 22.29
CA ASN A 512 -12.17 -12.90 21.80
C ASN A 512 -12.95 -13.21 20.51
N ALA A 513 -13.44 -12.23 19.72
CA ALA A 513 -14.53 -12.61 18.83
C ALA A 513 -14.23 -12.70 17.34
N MET A 514 -13.35 -11.88 16.75
CA MET A 514 -13.15 -11.95 15.29
C MET A 514 -12.01 -12.86 14.84
N LEU A 515 -11.02 -13.05 15.69
CA LEU A 515 -9.86 -13.93 15.39
C LEU A 515 -10.10 -15.39 15.77
N TYR A 516 -11.02 -15.69 16.71
CA TYR A 516 -11.28 -17.06 17.16
C TYR A 516 -12.32 -17.80 16.32
N ASP A 517 -13.32 -17.10 15.77
CA ASP A 517 -14.31 -17.72 14.86
C ASP A 517 -13.80 -17.85 13.42
N PHE A 518 -12.71 -17.17 13.08
CA PHE A 518 -12.04 -17.26 11.77
C PHE A 518 -10.78 -18.15 11.77
N LEU A 519 -10.31 -18.60 12.92
CA LEU A 519 -9.20 -19.56 13.08
C LEU A 519 -9.71 -20.91 13.58
#